data_f9e825476a797d12f0b3436f8afaa0d6
#
_entry.id   f9e825476a797d12f0b3436f8afaa0d6
#
_cell.length_a   1.000
_cell.length_b   1.000
_cell.length_c   1.000
_cell.angle_alpha   90.00
_cell.angle_beta   90.00
_cell.angle_gamma   90.00
#
_symmetry.space_group_name_H-M   'P 1'
#
loop_
_entity.id
_entity.type
_entity.pdbx_description
1 polymer ?
#
loop_
_entity_poly.entity_id
_entity_poly.type
_entity_poly.pdbx_seq_one_letter_code
_entity_poly.pdbx_strand_id
1 'polypeptide(L)'
;MVQHGRVQHHALIRRVAVEERDRAWKADHLKATEQGGEAMAVLTAYRLLNRVVVRRLQTDTGADYLVRLVGAVGDDSLERLECSGIGDGKETTAHRLSTKLAQLARYPDEPPGHAIVTNFGTTPVEIHIGALSDE
;
A
#
# COMPACT_ATOMS: atom_id res chain seq x y z
N MET A 1 0.46 10.35 14.85
CA MET A 1 -0.71 10.95 14.22
C MET A 1 -0.44 11.21 12.75
N VAL A 2 -1.31 10.77 11.90
CA VAL A 2 -1.16 11.00 10.47
C VAL A 2 -1.56 12.45 10.20
N GLN A 3 -0.58 13.27 9.87
CA GLN A 3 -0.88 14.61 9.37
C GLN A 3 -1.49 14.46 8.00
N HIS A 4 -2.43 15.33 7.69
CA HIS A 4 -3.10 15.35 6.40
C HIS A 4 -2.32 14.65 5.32
N GLY A 5 -2.54 13.39 5.26
CA GLY A 5 -2.22 12.60 4.15
C GLY A 5 -0.89 11.92 4.11
N ARG A 6 0.10 12.21 4.91
CA ARG A 6 1.38 11.57 4.58
C ARG A 6 2.28 11.31 5.79
N VAL A 7 2.61 10.03 5.99
CA VAL A 7 3.72 9.61 6.84
C VAL A 7 4.69 8.82 5.97
N GLN A 8 5.96 9.13 6.06
CA GLN A 8 7.00 8.43 5.30
C GLN A 8 7.78 7.51 6.23
N HIS A 9 7.95 6.27 5.81
CA HIS A 9 8.74 5.27 6.52
C HIS A 9 9.77 4.67 5.58
N HIS A 10 10.93 4.34 6.13
CA HIS A 10 11.99 3.66 5.38
C HIS A 10 12.21 2.28 5.97
N ALA A 11 12.23 1.28 5.12
CA ALA A 11 12.47 -0.10 5.51
C ALA A 11 13.66 -0.66 4.75
N LEU A 12 14.55 -1.33 5.47
CA LEU A 12 15.67 -2.05 4.87
C LEU A 12 15.25 -3.50 4.66
N ILE A 13 15.12 -3.91 3.40
CA ILE A 13 14.73 -5.27 3.06
C ILE A 13 15.97 -6.07 2.72
N ARG A 14 16.19 -7.14 3.49
CA ARG A 14 17.32 -8.04 3.26
C ARG A 14 17.05 -8.90 2.04
N ARG A 15 18.02 -8.97 1.14
CA ARG A 15 17.95 -9.85 -0.02
C ARG A 15 18.13 -11.29 0.42
N VAL A 16 17.24 -12.16 -0.01
CA VAL A 16 17.26 -13.56 0.43
C VAL A 16 17.82 -14.46 -0.66
N ALA A 17 17.35 -14.38 -1.89
CA ALA A 17 17.79 -15.23 -2.99
C ALA A 17 17.84 -14.40 -4.27
N VAL A 18 19.03 -13.89 -4.61
CA VAL A 18 19.20 -12.95 -5.72
C VAL A 18 18.80 -13.57 -7.05
N GLU A 19 19.24 -14.80 -7.33
CA GLU A 19 19.00 -15.46 -8.61
C GLU A 19 17.53 -15.80 -8.83
N GLU A 20 16.86 -16.31 -7.81
CA GLU A 20 15.43 -16.63 -7.91
C GLU A 20 14.60 -15.37 -8.06
N ARG A 21 14.94 -14.32 -7.32
CA ARG A 21 14.27 -13.05 -7.42
C ARG A 21 14.45 -12.44 -8.82
N ASP A 22 15.65 -12.49 -9.35
CA ASP A 22 15.94 -11.92 -10.67
C ASP A 22 15.19 -12.68 -11.76
N ARG A 23 15.05 -13.99 -11.65
CA ARG A 23 14.25 -14.76 -12.59
C ARG A 23 12.77 -14.39 -12.53
N ALA A 24 12.23 -14.20 -11.34
CA ALA A 24 10.85 -13.79 -11.18
C ALA A 24 10.60 -12.42 -11.81
N TRP A 25 11.49 -11.46 -11.58
CA TRP A 25 11.41 -10.15 -12.20
C TRP A 25 11.42 -10.23 -13.72
N LYS A 26 12.33 -11.01 -14.30
CA LYS A 26 12.47 -11.15 -15.75
C LYS A 26 11.29 -11.85 -16.38
N ALA A 27 10.68 -12.80 -15.66
CA ALA A 27 9.55 -13.56 -16.18
C ALA A 27 8.28 -12.73 -16.23
N ASP A 28 7.99 -11.95 -15.18
CA ASP A 28 6.80 -11.09 -15.11
C ASP A 28 7.06 -9.94 -14.15
N HIS A 29 7.83 -8.98 -14.62
CA HIS A 29 8.26 -7.84 -13.80
C HIS A 29 7.09 -7.03 -13.24
N LEU A 30 6.11 -6.70 -14.07
CA LEU A 30 4.99 -5.87 -13.64
C LEU A 30 4.15 -6.56 -12.58
N LYS A 31 3.82 -7.83 -12.82
CA LYS A 31 3.02 -8.61 -11.88
C LYS A 31 3.76 -8.83 -10.56
N ALA A 32 5.06 -9.12 -10.63
CA ALA A 32 5.88 -9.28 -9.42
C ALA A 32 5.93 -7.98 -8.62
N THR A 33 6.01 -6.85 -9.27
CA THR A 33 5.99 -5.53 -8.63
C THR A 33 4.65 -5.26 -7.92
N GLU A 34 3.55 -5.56 -8.59
CA GLU A 34 2.22 -5.38 -8.01
C GLU A 34 2.00 -6.29 -6.81
N GLN A 35 2.35 -7.57 -6.94
CA GLN A 35 2.21 -8.53 -5.84
C GLN A 35 3.14 -8.20 -4.67
N GLY A 36 4.35 -7.77 -4.97
CA GLY A 36 5.28 -7.31 -3.95
C GLY A 36 4.76 -6.08 -3.22
N GLY A 37 4.17 -5.14 -3.95
CA GLY A 37 3.54 -3.96 -3.38
C GLY A 37 2.37 -4.31 -2.46
N GLU A 38 1.53 -5.25 -2.87
CA GLU A 38 0.43 -5.73 -2.02
C GLU A 38 0.96 -6.37 -0.73
N ALA A 39 1.95 -7.27 -0.85
CA ALA A 39 2.52 -7.94 0.31
C ALA A 39 3.14 -6.95 1.30
N MET A 40 3.91 -6.01 0.79
CA MET A 40 4.53 -4.98 1.64
C MET A 40 3.49 -4.06 2.27
N ALA A 41 2.44 -3.71 1.55
CA ALA A 41 1.39 -2.86 2.07
C ALA A 41 0.61 -3.55 3.21
N VAL A 42 0.28 -4.83 3.04
CA VAL A 42 -0.40 -5.61 4.08
C VAL A 42 0.47 -5.71 5.33
N LEU A 43 1.75 -6.00 5.16
CA LEU A 43 2.70 -6.08 6.27
C LEU A 43 2.87 -4.73 6.97
N THR A 44 3.00 -3.66 6.19
CA THR A 44 3.17 -2.31 6.71
C THR A 44 1.91 -1.85 7.48
N ALA A 45 0.73 -2.13 6.94
CA ALA A 45 -0.52 -1.81 7.61
C ALA A 45 -0.61 -2.50 8.96
N TYR A 46 -0.22 -3.76 9.02
CA TYR A 46 -0.21 -4.49 10.28
C TYR A 46 0.82 -3.94 11.27
N ARG A 47 2.05 -3.73 10.83
CA ARG A 47 3.17 -3.36 11.70
C ARG A 47 3.16 -1.90 12.14
N LEU A 48 2.78 -1.00 11.25
CA LEU A 48 2.89 0.43 11.50
C LEU A 48 1.55 1.12 11.77
N LEU A 49 0.47 0.60 11.22
CA LEU A 49 -0.86 1.19 11.39
C LEU A 49 -1.75 0.36 12.31
N ASN A 50 -1.28 -0.80 12.74
CA ASN A 50 -2.05 -1.74 13.58
C ASN A 50 -3.38 -2.13 12.92
N ARG A 51 -3.35 -2.33 11.60
CA ARG A 51 -4.50 -2.72 10.79
C ARG A 51 -4.31 -4.13 10.27
N VAL A 52 -5.37 -4.91 10.30
CA VAL A 52 -5.39 -6.28 9.77
C VAL A 52 -6.37 -6.36 8.61
N VAL A 53 -6.01 -7.14 7.60
CA VAL A 53 -6.86 -7.36 6.44
C VAL A 53 -8.07 -8.18 6.84
N VAL A 54 -9.26 -7.68 6.49
CA VAL A 54 -10.52 -8.38 6.69
C VAL A 54 -10.91 -9.16 5.44
N ARG A 55 -10.82 -8.53 4.27
CA ARG A 55 -11.08 -9.19 2.99
C ARG A 55 -10.54 -8.38 1.82
N ARG A 56 -10.36 -9.06 0.68
CA ARG A 56 -10.05 -8.40 -0.59
C ARG A 56 -11.30 -7.72 -1.13
N LEU A 57 -11.12 -6.55 -1.69
CA LEU A 57 -12.18 -5.81 -2.37
C LEU A 57 -12.17 -6.11 -3.87
N GLN A 58 -13.34 -6.01 -4.48
CA GLN A 58 -13.47 -6.05 -5.93
C GLN A 58 -13.27 -4.65 -6.52
N THR A 59 -13.31 -4.55 -7.84
CA THR A 59 -13.20 -3.28 -8.55
C THR A 59 -14.31 -2.29 -8.13
N ASP A 60 -14.10 -1.01 -8.44
CA ASP A 60 -15.05 0.08 -8.18
C ASP A 60 -15.16 0.52 -6.72
N THR A 61 -14.17 0.20 -5.90
CA THR A 61 -14.09 0.70 -4.53
C THR A 61 -12.91 1.67 -4.34
N GLY A 62 -12.05 1.75 -5.32
CA GLY A 62 -10.81 2.53 -5.25
C GLY A 62 -9.71 1.89 -4.43
N ALA A 63 -9.92 0.65 -3.95
CA ALA A 63 -8.97 0.02 -3.06
C ALA A 63 -8.87 -1.49 -3.28
N ASP A 64 -7.82 -2.10 -2.74
CA ASP A 64 -7.54 -3.53 -2.86
C ASP A 64 -8.12 -4.34 -1.71
N TYR A 65 -8.16 -3.79 -0.50
CA TYR A 65 -8.56 -4.51 0.71
C TYR A 65 -9.40 -3.65 1.64
N LEU A 66 -10.26 -4.34 2.41
CA LEU A 66 -10.79 -3.78 3.65
C LEU A 66 -9.89 -4.21 4.79
N VAL A 67 -9.60 -3.28 5.66
CA VAL A 67 -8.78 -3.48 6.85
C VAL A 67 -9.52 -2.94 8.08
N ARG A 68 -9.04 -3.33 9.24
CA ARG A 68 -9.61 -2.91 10.51
C ARG A 68 -8.51 -2.80 11.54
N LEU A 69 -8.64 -1.85 12.45
CA LEU A 69 -7.76 -1.77 13.61
C LEU A 69 -7.80 -3.10 14.37
N VAL A 70 -6.64 -3.62 14.74
CA VAL A 70 -6.56 -4.88 15.50
C VAL A 70 -7.38 -4.75 16.79
N GLY A 71 -8.29 -5.69 17.00
CA GLY A 71 -9.17 -5.72 18.16
C GLY A 71 -10.49 -4.96 18.00
N ALA A 72 -10.63 -4.14 16.96
CA ALA A 72 -11.89 -3.47 16.70
C ALA A 72 -12.91 -4.42 16.08
N VAL A 73 -14.18 -4.13 16.30
CA VAL A 73 -15.29 -4.91 15.77
C VAL A 73 -16.34 -3.97 15.17
N GLY A 74 -17.18 -4.51 14.28
CA GLY A 74 -18.27 -3.76 13.68
C GLY A 74 -17.89 -3.13 12.33
N ASP A 75 -18.91 -2.88 11.52
CA ASP A 75 -18.72 -2.37 10.16
C ASP A 75 -18.22 -0.93 10.15
N ASP A 76 -18.50 -0.15 11.17
CA ASP A 76 -18.06 1.23 11.29
C ASP A 76 -16.54 1.37 11.45
N SER A 77 -15.86 0.28 11.82
CA SER A 77 -14.42 0.26 12.00
C SER A 77 -13.67 -0.11 10.73
N LEU A 78 -14.38 -0.44 9.65
CA LEU A 78 -13.75 -0.84 8.39
C LEU A 78 -13.14 0.37 7.68
N GLU A 79 -11.96 0.13 7.10
CA GLU A 79 -11.24 1.11 6.30
C GLU A 79 -10.76 0.44 5.02
N ARG A 80 -10.52 1.24 3.98
CA ARG A 80 -9.95 0.72 2.72
C ARG A 80 -8.44 0.79 2.77
N LEU A 81 -7.77 -0.16 2.11
CA LEU A 81 -6.34 -0.15 1.88
C LEU A 81 -6.07 -0.28 0.39
N GLU A 82 -5.44 0.74 -0.17
CA GLU A 82 -4.95 0.71 -1.55
C GLU A 82 -3.45 0.44 -1.52
N CYS A 83 -3.01 -0.52 -2.32
CA CYS A 83 -1.63 -0.98 -2.37
C CYS A 83 -1.02 -0.63 -3.72
N SER A 84 0.25 -0.26 -3.73
CA SER A 84 0.95 0.01 -4.98
C SER A 84 2.43 -0.31 -4.86
N GLY A 85 3.00 -0.86 -5.92
CA GLY A 85 4.43 -1.12 -6.03
C GLY A 85 5.03 -0.36 -7.20
N ILE A 86 6.25 0.15 -7.02
CA ILE A 86 7.06 0.74 -8.08
C ILE A 86 8.30 -0.16 -8.20
N GLY A 87 8.55 -0.70 -9.39
CA GLY A 87 9.66 -1.62 -9.60
C GLY A 87 10.94 -0.90 -9.96
N ASP A 88 10.93 -0.31 -11.10
CA ASP A 88 11.98 0.54 -11.59
C ASP A 88 11.31 1.68 -12.32
N GLY A 89 11.96 2.76 -12.52
CA GLY A 89 11.38 3.80 -13.30
C GLY A 89 11.53 5.15 -12.68
N LYS A 90 10.88 6.09 -13.33
CA LYS A 90 11.07 7.50 -13.11
C LYS A 90 10.03 8.12 -12.18
N GLU A 91 9.03 7.32 -11.83
CA GLU A 91 7.97 7.81 -10.96
C GLU A 91 8.46 7.84 -9.52
N THR A 92 8.21 8.95 -8.84
CA THR A 92 8.55 9.07 -7.42
C THR A 92 7.50 8.39 -6.56
N THR A 93 7.91 7.93 -5.40
CA THR A 93 7.00 7.34 -4.42
C THR A 93 5.91 8.33 -4.00
N ALA A 94 6.29 9.60 -3.80
CA ALA A 94 5.35 10.65 -3.43
C ALA A 94 4.29 10.91 -4.51
N HIS A 95 4.69 10.89 -5.78
CA HIS A 95 3.75 11.09 -6.88
C HIS A 95 2.74 9.93 -6.95
N ARG A 96 3.22 8.69 -6.86
CA ARG A 96 2.35 7.52 -6.86
C ARG A 96 1.38 7.56 -5.69
N LEU A 97 1.84 7.96 -4.51
CA LEU A 97 0.97 8.08 -3.34
C LEU A 97 -0.16 9.09 -3.60
N SER A 98 0.17 10.26 -4.17
CA SER A 98 -0.85 11.25 -4.51
C SER A 98 -1.89 10.70 -5.48
N THR A 99 -1.44 9.95 -6.49
CA THR A 99 -2.34 9.31 -7.46
C THR A 99 -3.28 8.30 -6.77
N LYS A 100 -2.74 7.51 -5.85
CA LYS A 100 -3.53 6.49 -5.15
C LYS A 100 -4.51 7.11 -4.16
N LEU A 101 -4.15 8.18 -3.49
CA LEU A 101 -5.07 8.91 -2.63
C LEU A 101 -6.21 9.55 -3.45
N ALA A 102 -5.89 10.10 -4.62
CA ALA A 102 -6.91 10.62 -5.52
C ALA A 102 -7.87 9.52 -6.00
N GLN A 103 -7.35 8.32 -6.25
CA GLN A 103 -8.16 7.16 -6.61
C GLN A 103 -9.15 6.80 -5.49
N LEU A 104 -8.70 6.75 -4.25
CA LEU A 104 -9.57 6.51 -3.08
C LEU A 104 -10.64 7.61 -2.96
N ALA A 105 -10.28 8.85 -3.22
CA ALA A 105 -11.19 9.99 -3.10
C ALA A 105 -12.31 9.99 -4.13
N ARG A 106 -12.20 9.21 -5.22
CA ARG A 106 -13.26 9.10 -6.22
C ARG A 106 -14.49 8.35 -5.71
N TYR A 107 -14.39 7.67 -4.59
CA TYR A 107 -15.45 6.86 -4.01
C TYR A 107 -15.75 7.36 -2.60
N PRO A 108 -16.35 8.56 -2.45
CA PRO A 108 -16.53 9.18 -1.15
C PRO A 108 -17.56 8.46 -0.26
N ASP A 109 -18.43 7.62 -0.84
CA ASP A 109 -19.42 6.86 -0.09
C ASP A 109 -18.82 5.56 0.50
N GLU A 110 -17.59 5.21 0.11
CA GLU A 110 -16.90 4.07 0.66
C GLU A 110 -16.21 4.44 1.96
N PRO A 111 -15.82 3.45 2.81
CA PRO A 111 -15.10 3.74 4.05
C PRO A 111 -13.84 4.57 3.82
N PRO A 112 -13.36 5.30 4.84
CA PRO A 112 -12.09 6.02 4.75
C PRO A 112 -10.95 5.06 4.39
N GLY A 113 -9.86 5.57 3.85
CA GLY A 113 -8.83 4.72 3.29
C GLY A 113 -7.41 5.17 3.54
N HIS A 114 -6.53 4.20 3.44
CA HIS A 114 -5.09 4.37 3.46
C HIS A 114 -4.53 3.93 2.12
N ALA A 115 -3.49 4.60 1.66
CA ALA A 115 -2.71 4.15 0.51
C ALA A 115 -1.29 3.89 0.97
N ILE A 116 -0.72 2.78 0.55
CA ILE A 116 0.66 2.40 0.87
C ILE A 116 1.37 2.09 -0.43
N VAL A 117 2.42 2.83 -0.71
CA VAL A 117 3.23 2.68 -1.91
C VAL A 117 4.63 2.22 -1.51
N THR A 118 5.06 1.10 -2.09
CA THR A 118 6.40 0.56 -1.90
C THR A 118 7.21 0.75 -3.17
N ASN A 119 8.32 1.45 -3.07
CA ASN A 119 9.22 1.66 -4.19
C ASN A 119 10.43 0.73 -4.06
N PHE A 120 10.43 -0.33 -4.85
CA PHE A 120 11.51 -1.32 -4.87
C PHE A 120 12.72 -0.83 -5.66
N GLY A 121 12.58 0.27 -6.38
CA GLY A 121 13.67 0.87 -7.17
C GLY A 121 14.60 1.75 -6.37
N THR A 122 14.30 2.04 -5.11
CA THR A 122 15.16 2.83 -4.23
C THR A 122 16.00 1.95 -3.33
N THR A 123 17.11 2.51 -2.81
CA THR A 123 17.99 1.82 -1.87
C THR A 123 18.28 2.74 -0.69
N PRO A 124 17.78 2.46 0.52
CA PRO A 124 16.87 1.36 0.87
C PRO A 124 15.49 1.48 0.22
N VAL A 125 14.71 0.43 0.26
CA VAL A 125 13.34 0.46 -0.23
C VAL A 125 12.54 1.53 0.51
N GLU A 126 11.82 2.33 -0.25
CA GLU A 126 11.04 3.44 0.27
C GLU A 126 9.57 3.05 0.37
N ILE A 127 8.95 3.33 1.50
CA ILE A 127 7.52 3.07 1.71
C ILE A 127 6.87 4.38 2.15
N HIS A 128 5.89 4.82 1.38
CA HIS A 128 5.09 6.00 1.70
C HIS A 128 3.68 5.58 2.08
N ILE A 129 3.18 6.15 3.16
CA ILE A 129 1.84 5.92 3.68
C ILE A 129 1.07 7.22 3.65
N GLY A 130 -0.15 7.16 3.16
CA GLY A 130 -1.06 8.28 3.22
C GLY A 130 -2.46 7.82 3.62
N ALA A 131 -3.27 8.74 4.09
CA ALA A 131 -4.64 8.47 4.46
C ALA A 131 -5.55 9.58 3.97
N LEU A 132 -6.77 9.21 3.58
CA LEU A 132 -7.82 10.19 3.38
C LEU A 132 -8.36 10.58 4.75
N SER A 133 -8.51 11.87 4.97
CA SER A 133 -9.21 12.38 6.15
C SER A 133 -10.70 12.44 5.89
N ASP A 134 -11.49 12.38 6.97
CA ASP A 134 -12.95 12.41 6.89
C ASP A 134 -13.51 13.85 6.70
N GLU A 135 -12.67 14.77 6.33
CA GLU A 135 -13.14 16.14 6.08
C GLU A 135 -13.75 16.32 4.71
#